data_122352c57f1f1c58fd314d66d4e8af2d
#
_entry.id   122352c57f1f1c58fd314d66d4e8af2d
#
_cell.length_a   1.000
_cell.length_b   1.000
_cell.length_c   1.000
_cell.angle_alpha   90.00
_cell.angle_beta   90.00
_cell.angle_gamma   90.00
#
_symmetry.space_group_name_H-M   'P 1'
#
loop_
_entity.id
_entity.type
_entity.pdbx_description
1 polymer ?
#
loop_
_entity_poly.entity_id
_entity_poly.type
_entity_poly.pdbx_seq_one_letter_code
_entity_poly.pdbx_strand_id
1 'polypeptide(L)'
;MNTGKFVFAQLMEHSPWHIFRRSVKRYRGNHKVKTFSCMDHYLCMAFAQLTHRESLRDIEVCLRAVQPKLYHMGIRGKVSRSTLARANEKRDWRIYADFAQALIESARKLYCDEALELELEETVYALDSTTIDLCLSLFPWARFRKKKGAIKLHTLLDLRGNIPSFIRITDGKVNDLYLLDELIPEAGAFYVMDRGYTDFARLYLFVFCHSREIKFTVPKTLLASG
;
A
#
# COMPACT_ATOMS: atom_id res chain seq x y z
N MET A 1 7.52 23.74 21.12
CA MET A 1 6.99 22.51 21.78
C MET A 1 5.50 22.43 21.47
N ASN A 2 5.04 21.38 20.81
CA ASN A 2 3.61 21.16 20.51
C ASN A 2 2.89 20.61 21.75
N THR A 3 2.81 21.41 22.81
CA THR A 3 2.11 21.06 24.04
C THR A 3 0.63 20.82 23.75
N GLY A 4 0.18 19.57 23.95
CA GLY A 4 -1.25 19.19 23.83
C GLY A 4 -1.66 18.45 22.56
N LYS A 5 -0.83 18.35 21.51
CA LYS A 5 -1.15 17.50 20.33
C LYS A 5 -0.70 16.06 20.54
N PHE A 6 -1.59 15.11 20.19
CA PHE A 6 -1.22 13.71 20.17
C PHE A 6 -0.17 13.42 19.11
N VAL A 7 0.71 12.46 19.36
CA VAL A 7 1.71 12.00 18.39
C VAL A 7 1.04 11.62 17.07
N PHE A 8 -0.09 10.92 17.11
CA PHE A 8 -0.87 10.62 15.91
C PHE A 8 -1.24 11.86 15.09
N ALA A 9 -1.74 12.92 15.75
CA ALA A 9 -2.11 14.16 15.06
C ALA A 9 -0.88 14.85 14.44
N GLN A 10 0.25 14.82 15.14
CA GLN A 10 1.51 15.37 14.64
C GLN A 10 2.00 14.61 13.40
N LEU A 11 1.96 13.30 13.42
CA LEU A 11 2.30 12.46 12.25
C LEU A 11 1.39 12.78 11.05
N MET A 12 0.10 12.91 11.29
CA MET A 12 -0.87 13.21 10.22
C MET A 12 -0.68 14.61 9.61
N GLU A 13 -0.07 15.57 10.31
CA GLU A 13 0.21 16.91 9.77
C GLU A 13 1.17 16.89 8.56
N HIS A 14 2.06 15.91 8.49
CA HIS A 14 2.99 15.77 7.38
C HIS A 14 2.35 15.18 6.09
N SER A 15 1.10 14.78 6.17
CA SER A 15 0.39 14.20 5.02
C SER A 15 -0.05 15.26 4.01
N PRO A 16 0.02 14.99 2.68
CA PRO A 16 -0.37 15.93 1.64
C PRO A 16 -1.90 16.01 1.50
N TRP A 17 -2.59 16.54 2.51
CA TRP A 17 -4.06 16.57 2.61
C TRP A 17 -4.77 17.27 1.45
N HIS A 18 -4.11 18.18 0.76
CA HIS A 18 -4.67 18.84 -0.41
C HIS A 18 -4.91 17.83 -1.55
N ILE A 19 -4.00 16.84 -1.71
CA ILE A 19 -4.15 15.76 -2.70
C ILE A 19 -5.30 14.84 -2.29
N PHE A 20 -5.35 14.44 -1.00
CA PHE A 20 -6.45 13.63 -0.49
C PHE A 20 -7.82 14.27 -0.75
N ARG A 21 -7.97 15.55 -0.42
CA ARG A 21 -9.22 16.30 -0.65
C ARG A 21 -9.57 16.36 -2.13
N ARG A 22 -8.59 16.54 -3.00
CA ARG A 22 -8.78 16.54 -4.45
C ARG A 22 -9.28 15.18 -4.94
N SER A 23 -8.70 14.07 -4.47
CA SER A 23 -9.14 12.71 -4.81
C SER A 23 -10.53 12.41 -4.27
N VAL A 24 -10.85 12.80 -3.03
CA VAL A 24 -12.21 12.69 -2.46
C VAL A 24 -13.24 13.45 -3.33
N LYS A 25 -12.90 14.64 -3.83
CA LYS A 25 -13.77 15.43 -4.72
C LYS A 25 -13.91 14.75 -6.08
N ARG A 26 -12.80 14.29 -6.68
CA ARG A 26 -12.77 13.61 -7.99
C ARG A 26 -13.69 12.39 -8.02
N TYR A 27 -13.61 11.54 -7.02
CA TYR A 27 -14.37 10.30 -6.92
C TYR A 27 -15.68 10.44 -6.13
N ARG A 28 -16.08 11.65 -5.80
CA ARG A 28 -17.31 11.95 -5.04
C ARG A 28 -17.42 11.15 -3.73
N GLY A 29 -16.30 10.88 -3.06
CA GLY A 29 -16.22 9.99 -1.89
C GLY A 29 -17.11 10.39 -0.72
N ASN A 30 -17.41 11.68 -0.57
CA ASN A 30 -18.32 12.21 0.45
C ASN A 30 -19.74 12.46 -0.06
N HIS A 31 -20.10 11.98 -1.28
CA HIS A 31 -21.46 12.14 -1.77
C HIS A 31 -22.47 11.41 -0.88
N LYS A 32 -23.54 12.12 -0.45
CA LYS A 32 -24.57 11.63 0.49
C LYS A 32 -24.01 11.13 1.86
N VAL A 33 -22.82 11.58 2.25
CA VAL A 33 -22.23 11.30 3.57
C VAL A 33 -22.61 12.38 4.55
N LYS A 34 -23.27 11.98 5.67
CA LYS A 34 -23.75 12.92 6.68
C LYS A 34 -22.75 13.15 7.83
N THR A 35 -22.17 12.08 8.36
CA THR A 35 -21.42 12.12 9.62
C THR A 35 -20.00 11.57 9.58
N PHE A 36 -19.74 10.56 8.75
CA PHE A 36 -18.45 9.87 8.71
C PHE A 36 -17.81 10.03 7.35
N SER A 37 -16.94 11.03 7.23
CA SER A 37 -16.28 11.40 5.96
C SER A 37 -15.20 10.40 5.52
N CYS A 38 -14.69 10.54 4.28
CA CYS A 38 -13.50 9.80 3.85
C CYS A 38 -12.27 10.14 4.69
N MET A 39 -12.18 11.36 5.22
CA MET A 39 -11.11 11.76 6.12
C MET A 39 -11.20 11.02 7.45
N ASP A 40 -12.40 10.98 8.07
CA ASP A 40 -12.60 10.23 9.31
C ASP A 40 -12.26 8.74 9.11
N HIS A 41 -12.68 8.18 7.97
CA HIS A 41 -12.37 6.79 7.61
C HIS A 41 -10.85 6.57 7.49
N TYR A 42 -10.16 7.40 6.73
CA TYR A 42 -8.71 7.30 6.58
C TYR A 42 -7.98 7.40 7.93
N LEU A 43 -8.33 8.40 8.75
CA LEU A 43 -7.69 8.58 10.06
C LEU A 43 -7.93 7.39 11.00
N CYS A 44 -9.14 6.79 10.99
CA CYS A 44 -9.41 5.58 11.77
C CYS A 44 -8.56 4.40 11.30
N MET A 45 -8.42 4.21 9.99
CA MET A 45 -7.61 3.11 9.44
C MET A 45 -6.10 3.35 9.65
N ALA A 46 -5.63 4.59 9.50
CA ALA A 46 -4.25 4.97 9.81
C ALA A 46 -3.93 4.76 11.30
N PHE A 47 -4.82 5.17 12.19
CA PHE A 47 -4.70 4.88 13.62
C PHE A 47 -4.60 3.38 13.89
N ALA A 48 -5.43 2.58 13.23
CA ALA A 48 -5.42 1.13 13.36
C ALA A 48 -4.07 0.52 12.96
N GLN A 49 -3.52 0.93 11.83
CA GLN A 49 -2.22 0.46 11.33
C GLN A 49 -1.08 0.87 12.27
N LEU A 50 -1.02 2.13 12.67
CA LEU A 50 0.02 2.64 13.56
C LEU A 50 -0.03 2.07 14.99
N THR A 51 -1.19 1.54 15.38
CA THR A 51 -1.39 0.93 16.71
C THR A 51 -1.57 -0.59 16.65
N HIS A 52 -1.27 -1.23 15.50
CA HIS A 52 -1.33 -2.67 15.28
C HIS A 52 -2.69 -3.30 15.66
N ARG A 53 -3.81 -2.71 15.16
CA ARG A 53 -5.16 -3.27 15.37
C ARG A 53 -5.50 -4.25 14.27
N GLU A 54 -5.93 -5.45 14.65
CA GLU A 54 -6.15 -6.55 13.72
C GLU A 54 -7.60 -6.65 13.21
N SER A 55 -8.56 -6.05 13.90
CA SER A 55 -9.96 -6.13 13.54
C SER A 55 -10.72 -4.83 13.70
N LEU A 56 -11.81 -4.66 12.92
CA LEU A 56 -12.69 -3.50 13.05
C LEU A 56 -13.32 -3.37 14.45
N ARG A 57 -13.47 -4.50 15.17
CA ARG A 57 -13.96 -4.52 16.55
C ARG A 57 -12.90 -3.95 17.51
N ASP A 58 -11.69 -4.34 17.31
CA ASP A 58 -10.56 -3.84 18.10
C ASP A 58 -10.34 -2.34 17.87
N ILE A 59 -10.44 -1.89 16.62
CA ILE A 59 -10.41 -0.46 16.28
C ILE A 59 -11.52 0.30 17.03
N GLU A 60 -12.77 -0.20 17.00
CA GLU A 60 -13.90 0.42 17.71
C GLU A 60 -13.63 0.54 19.21
N VAL A 61 -13.14 -0.54 19.84
CA VAL A 61 -12.85 -0.57 21.28
C VAL A 61 -11.77 0.44 21.64
N CYS A 62 -10.68 0.48 20.87
CA CYS A 62 -9.57 1.41 21.10
C CYS A 62 -9.97 2.87 20.91
N LEU A 63 -10.72 3.18 19.83
CA LEU A 63 -11.22 4.54 19.60
C LEU A 63 -12.24 4.96 20.67
N ARG A 64 -13.03 4.03 21.19
CA ARG A 64 -13.96 4.29 22.30
C ARG A 64 -13.20 4.63 23.60
N ALA A 65 -12.12 3.94 23.88
CA ALA A 65 -11.30 4.21 25.06
C ALA A 65 -10.69 5.62 25.06
N VAL A 66 -10.43 6.18 23.86
CA VAL A 66 -9.90 7.54 23.68
C VAL A 66 -10.97 8.54 23.19
N GLN A 67 -12.24 8.24 23.35
CA GLN A 67 -13.37 9.03 22.84
C GLN A 67 -13.25 10.55 23.09
N PRO A 68 -12.90 11.05 24.29
CA PRO A 68 -12.75 12.48 24.55
C PRO A 68 -11.61 13.13 23.76
N LYS A 69 -10.70 12.32 23.23
CA LYS A 69 -9.47 12.74 22.56
C LYS A 69 -9.59 12.68 21.04
N LEU A 70 -10.63 12.04 20.47
CA LEU A 70 -10.80 11.85 19.03
C LEU A 70 -10.79 13.15 18.25
N TYR A 71 -11.39 14.21 18.81
CA TYR A 71 -11.38 15.53 18.18
C TYR A 71 -9.95 16.05 17.93
N HIS A 72 -9.05 15.86 18.90
CA HIS A 72 -7.64 16.25 18.79
C HIS A 72 -6.86 15.38 17.81
N MET A 73 -7.38 14.21 17.45
CA MET A 73 -6.85 13.32 16.42
C MET A 73 -7.44 13.61 15.03
N GLY A 74 -8.34 14.60 14.92
CA GLY A 74 -9.04 14.94 13.69
C GLY A 74 -10.22 14.03 13.35
N ILE A 75 -10.58 13.08 14.23
CA ILE A 75 -11.69 12.13 14.04
C ILE A 75 -12.94 12.70 14.65
N ARG A 76 -14.00 12.84 13.85
CA ARG A 76 -15.25 13.45 14.28
C ARG A 76 -16.24 12.41 14.80
N GLY A 77 -16.74 12.65 16.02
CA GLY A 77 -17.82 11.87 16.59
C GLY A 77 -17.46 10.45 16.99
N LYS A 78 -18.49 9.65 17.28
CA LYS A 78 -18.37 8.27 17.71
C LYS A 78 -18.20 7.34 16.51
N VAL A 79 -17.18 6.49 16.55
CA VAL A 79 -16.90 5.50 15.50
C VAL A 79 -17.37 4.13 15.95
N SER A 80 -18.20 3.47 15.14
CA SER A 80 -18.64 2.09 15.37
C SER A 80 -18.09 1.14 14.31
N ARG A 81 -17.97 -0.15 14.66
CA ARG A 81 -17.59 -1.22 13.73
C ARG A 81 -18.43 -1.22 12.46
N SER A 82 -19.76 -1.06 12.59
CA SER A 82 -20.67 -1.04 11.45
C SER A 82 -20.44 0.17 10.53
N THR A 83 -20.07 1.31 11.11
CA THR A 83 -19.70 2.51 10.33
C THR A 83 -18.41 2.29 9.55
N LEU A 84 -17.40 1.70 10.17
CA LEU A 84 -16.14 1.36 9.52
C LEU A 84 -16.35 0.32 8.41
N ALA A 85 -17.09 -0.77 8.68
CA ALA A 85 -17.39 -1.81 7.71
C ALA A 85 -18.10 -1.23 6.47
N ARG A 86 -19.12 -0.38 6.69
CA ARG A 86 -19.87 0.27 5.60
C ARG A 86 -18.99 1.25 4.82
N ALA A 87 -18.06 1.93 5.48
CA ALA A 87 -17.13 2.82 4.81
C ALA A 87 -16.15 2.03 3.94
N ASN A 88 -15.57 0.92 4.44
CA ASN A 88 -14.72 0.02 3.67
C ASN A 88 -15.42 -0.52 2.42
N GLU A 89 -16.71 -0.87 2.53
CA GLU A 89 -17.50 -1.40 1.42
C GLU A 89 -17.85 -0.34 0.36
N LYS A 90 -18.20 0.88 0.80
CA LYS A 90 -18.81 1.90 -0.07
C LYS A 90 -17.86 2.97 -0.57
N ARG A 91 -16.71 3.17 0.06
CA ARG A 91 -15.76 4.20 -0.37
C ARG A 91 -15.02 3.74 -1.62
N ASP A 92 -14.86 4.64 -2.56
CA ASP A 92 -14.08 4.38 -3.75
C ASP A 92 -12.60 4.22 -3.37
N TRP A 93 -12.05 3.04 -3.63
CA TRP A 93 -10.68 2.69 -3.31
C TRP A 93 -9.64 3.59 -4.01
N ARG A 94 -10.00 4.16 -5.18
CA ARG A 94 -9.11 5.04 -5.94
C ARG A 94 -8.73 6.31 -5.19
N ILE A 95 -9.57 6.75 -4.24
CA ILE A 95 -9.24 7.88 -3.35
C ILE A 95 -7.96 7.58 -2.57
N TYR A 96 -7.86 6.37 -2.04
CA TYR A 96 -6.74 5.93 -1.22
C TYR A 96 -5.53 5.56 -2.06
N ALA A 97 -5.74 5.01 -3.25
CA ALA A 97 -4.68 4.72 -4.21
C ALA A 97 -3.97 6.00 -4.71
N ASP A 98 -4.72 7.02 -5.15
CA ASP A 98 -4.17 8.33 -5.54
C ASP A 98 -3.38 8.96 -4.38
N PHE A 99 -3.90 8.83 -3.15
CA PHE A 99 -3.25 9.38 -1.98
C PHE A 99 -1.99 8.62 -1.59
N ALA A 100 -2.02 7.29 -1.67
CA ALA A 100 -0.85 6.45 -1.43
C ALA A 100 0.27 6.79 -2.42
N GLN A 101 -0.05 7.00 -3.69
CA GLN A 101 0.93 7.42 -4.70
C GLN A 101 1.59 8.74 -4.32
N ALA A 102 0.82 9.73 -3.85
CA ALA A 102 1.37 11.00 -3.41
C ALA A 102 2.26 10.88 -2.15
N LEU A 103 1.92 9.98 -1.24
CA LEU A 103 2.75 9.67 -0.08
C LEU A 103 4.06 9.00 -0.48
N ILE A 104 4.01 8.05 -1.41
CA ILE A 104 5.19 7.38 -1.99
C ILE A 104 6.12 8.42 -2.63
N GLU A 105 5.59 9.30 -3.49
CA GLU A 105 6.38 10.35 -4.13
C GLU A 105 7.05 11.30 -3.12
N SER A 106 6.34 11.64 -2.04
CA SER A 106 6.87 12.46 -0.96
C SER A 106 7.96 11.73 -0.18
N ALA A 107 7.74 10.46 0.15
CA ALA A 107 8.67 9.63 0.88
C ALA A 107 9.96 9.41 0.06
N ARG A 108 9.85 9.04 -1.23
CA ARG A 108 11.03 8.85 -2.09
C ARG A 108 11.94 10.08 -2.13
N LYS A 109 11.37 11.28 -2.14
CA LYS A 109 12.17 12.53 -2.11
C LYS A 109 12.95 12.71 -0.79
N LEU A 110 12.41 12.22 0.32
CA LEU A 110 13.09 12.31 1.62
C LEU A 110 14.25 11.32 1.74
N TYR A 111 14.17 10.19 1.04
CA TYR A 111 15.14 9.11 1.12
C TYR A 111 16.09 9.02 -0.08
N CYS A 112 16.00 9.95 -1.05
CA CYS A 112 16.82 9.90 -2.26
C CYS A 112 18.34 9.97 -2.00
N ASP A 113 18.72 10.66 -0.92
CA ASP A 113 20.11 10.85 -0.53
C ASP A 113 20.59 9.87 0.56
N GLU A 114 19.73 8.97 1.03
CA GLU A 114 20.15 7.95 1.99
C GLU A 114 20.99 6.87 1.31
N ALA A 115 22.14 6.57 1.90
CA ALA A 115 22.98 5.48 1.46
C ALA A 115 22.27 4.14 1.74
N LEU A 116 22.29 3.23 0.76
CA LEU A 116 21.99 1.84 1.02
C LEU A 116 23.06 1.29 1.98
N GLU A 117 22.65 0.47 2.97
CA GLU A 117 23.59 -0.28 3.82
C GLU A 117 24.44 -1.30 3.02
N LEU A 118 24.23 -1.36 1.71
CA LEU A 118 24.97 -2.20 0.76
C LEU A 118 25.96 -1.32 -0.01
N GLU A 119 27.13 -1.89 -0.34
CA GLU A 119 28.16 -1.25 -1.19
C GLU A 119 27.71 -1.12 -2.67
N LEU A 120 26.45 -0.69 -2.88
CA LEU A 120 25.87 -0.49 -4.22
C LEU A 120 25.50 0.99 -4.37
N GLU A 121 26.06 1.62 -5.38
CA GLU A 121 25.73 3.00 -5.75
C GLU A 121 24.39 3.10 -6.47
N GLU A 122 23.94 1.99 -7.08
CA GLU A 122 22.72 1.92 -7.88
C GLU A 122 21.48 1.80 -6.99
N THR A 123 20.32 2.24 -7.49
CA THR A 123 19.03 1.98 -6.85
C THR A 123 18.70 0.49 -6.92
N VAL A 124 18.33 -0.10 -5.81
CA VAL A 124 17.96 -1.53 -5.72
C VAL A 124 16.47 -1.67 -5.46
N TYR A 125 15.80 -2.43 -6.31
CA TYR A 125 14.39 -2.74 -6.20
C TYR A 125 14.17 -4.22 -5.89
N ALA A 126 13.26 -4.51 -4.97
CA ALA A 126 12.74 -5.85 -4.72
C ALA A 126 11.31 -5.98 -5.26
N LEU A 127 11.09 -6.95 -6.16
CA LEU A 127 9.78 -7.27 -6.70
C LEU A 127 9.23 -8.54 -6.05
N ASP A 128 8.08 -8.43 -5.42
CA ASP A 128 7.39 -9.56 -4.79
C ASP A 128 5.88 -9.48 -4.95
N SER A 129 5.22 -10.61 -4.77
CA SER A 129 3.75 -10.69 -4.74
C SER A 129 3.25 -11.39 -3.49
N THR A 130 2.31 -10.77 -2.81
CA THR A 130 1.63 -11.33 -1.65
C THR A 130 0.21 -11.72 -2.01
N THR A 131 -0.17 -12.98 -1.74
CA THR A 131 -1.55 -13.44 -1.90
C THR A 131 -2.37 -13.14 -0.65
N ILE A 132 -3.46 -12.41 -0.80
CA ILE A 132 -4.38 -12.06 0.27
C ILE A 132 -5.66 -12.86 0.10
N ASP A 133 -5.94 -13.76 1.04
CA ASP A 133 -7.17 -14.55 1.06
C ASP A 133 -8.38 -13.67 1.36
N LEU A 134 -9.45 -13.82 0.58
CA LEU A 134 -10.70 -13.09 0.72
C LEU A 134 -11.86 -14.04 0.97
N CYS A 135 -12.85 -13.58 1.72
CA CYS A 135 -14.11 -14.28 1.88
C CYS A 135 -14.91 -14.24 0.57
N LEU A 136 -15.07 -15.37 -0.09
CA LEU A 136 -15.73 -15.46 -1.40
C LEU A 136 -17.19 -15.00 -1.38
N SER A 137 -17.89 -15.14 -0.26
CA SER A 137 -19.27 -14.66 -0.11
C SER A 137 -19.38 -13.14 -0.14
N LEU A 138 -18.34 -12.45 0.30
CA LEU A 138 -18.26 -10.98 0.29
C LEU A 138 -17.61 -10.45 -1.00
N PHE A 139 -16.73 -11.24 -1.61
CA PHE A 139 -15.97 -10.86 -2.80
C PHE A 139 -16.11 -11.91 -3.91
N PRO A 140 -17.32 -12.11 -4.48
CA PRO A 140 -17.58 -13.16 -5.47
C PRO A 140 -16.77 -13.00 -6.76
N TRP A 141 -16.32 -11.81 -7.07
CA TRP A 141 -15.47 -11.47 -8.23
C TRP A 141 -14.02 -11.97 -8.07
N ALA A 142 -13.54 -12.10 -6.82
CA ALA A 142 -12.16 -12.50 -6.51
C ALA A 142 -12.01 -14.03 -6.41
N ARG A 143 -12.75 -14.83 -7.21
CA ARG A 143 -12.73 -16.28 -7.15
C ARG A 143 -11.35 -16.83 -7.52
N PHE A 144 -10.62 -17.36 -6.53
CA PHE A 144 -9.31 -17.98 -6.71
C PHE A 144 -9.39 -19.51 -6.88
N ARG A 145 -10.14 -20.20 -6.00
CA ARG A 145 -10.42 -21.64 -6.04
C ARG A 145 -11.92 -21.88 -5.85
N LYS A 146 -12.38 -23.15 -5.99
CA LYS A 146 -13.81 -23.49 -5.89
C LYS A 146 -14.52 -22.89 -4.66
N LYS A 147 -13.81 -22.75 -3.53
CA LYS A 147 -14.37 -22.24 -2.25
C LYS A 147 -13.59 -21.08 -1.65
N LYS A 148 -12.59 -20.51 -2.33
CA LYS A 148 -11.74 -19.42 -1.82
C LYS A 148 -11.70 -18.27 -2.80
N GLY A 149 -11.79 -17.04 -2.26
CA GLY A 149 -11.43 -15.82 -2.95
C GLY A 149 -10.00 -15.42 -2.58
N ALA A 150 -9.27 -14.82 -3.51
CA ALA A 150 -7.98 -14.21 -3.24
C ALA A 150 -7.68 -13.10 -4.25
N ILE A 151 -6.90 -12.15 -3.80
CA ILE A 151 -6.23 -11.17 -4.66
C ILE A 151 -4.72 -11.30 -4.47
N LYS A 152 -3.96 -10.83 -5.44
CA LYS A 152 -2.52 -10.65 -5.32
C LYS A 152 -2.19 -9.17 -5.24
N LEU A 153 -1.35 -8.85 -4.28
CA LEU A 153 -0.74 -7.54 -4.13
C LEU A 153 0.70 -7.65 -4.61
N HIS A 154 0.99 -7.08 -5.78
CA HIS A 154 2.34 -6.98 -6.31
C HIS A 154 2.96 -5.67 -5.86
N THR A 155 4.17 -5.75 -5.34
CA THR A 155 4.88 -4.59 -4.81
C THR A 155 6.30 -4.55 -5.38
N LEU A 156 6.67 -3.44 -5.97
CA LEU A 156 8.06 -3.09 -6.24
C LEU A 156 8.53 -2.19 -5.12
N LEU A 157 9.43 -2.69 -4.30
CA LEU A 157 9.98 -1.99 -3.14
C LEU A 157 11.33 -1.38 -3.51
N ASP A 158 11.46 -0.07 -3.35
CA ASP A 158 12.75 0.61 -3.34
C ASP A 158 13.43 0.31 -2.00
N LEU A 159 14.54 -0.40 -2.02
CA LEU A 159 15.23 -0.80 -0.79
C LEU A 159 15.93 0.38 -0.11
N ARG A 160 16.09 1.49 -0.80
CA ARG A 160 16.49 2.76 -0.20
C ARG A 160 15.29 3.34 0.56
N GLY A 161 15.29 3.21 1.87
CA GLY A 161 14.19 3.63 2.74
C GLY A 161 12.98 2.67 2.78
N ASN A 162 13.04 1.49 2.13
CA ASN A 162 11.98 0.48 2.11
C ASN A 162 10.61 1.04 1.66
N ILE A 163 10.62 1.83 0.58
CA ILE A 163 9.43 2.53 0.10
C ILE A 163 8.85 1.78 -1.11
N PRO A 164 7.57 1.42 -1.12
CA PRO A 164 6.95 0.86 -2.32
C PRO A 164 6.92 1.91 -3.44
N SER A 165 7.58 1.61 -4.56
CA SER A 165 7.60 2.49 -5.75
C SER A 165 6.47 2.18 -6.71
N PHE A 166 5.98 0.94 -6.70
CA PHE A 166 4.87 0.47 -7.52
C PHE A 166 4.02 -0.53 -6.72
N ILE A 167 2.70 -0.39 -6.81
CA ILE A 167 1.74 -1.31 -6.18
C ILE A 167 0.68 -1.66 -7.22
N ARG A 168 0.45 -2.95 -7.45
CA ARG A 168 -0.59 -3.46 -8.33
C ARG A 168 -1.42 -4.52 -7.62
N ILE A 169 -2.73 -4.39 -7.68
CA ILE A 169 -3.66 -5.41 -7.18
C ILE A 169 -4.26 -6.13 -8.36
N THR A 170 -4.18 -7.45 -8.36
CA THR A 170 -4.74 -8.32 -9.40
C THR A 170 -5.63 -9.40 -8.79
N ASP A 171 -6.41 -10.08 -9.64
CA ASP A 171 -7.06 -11.34 -9.25
C ASP A 171 -6.00 -12.37 -8.85
N GLY A 172 -6.27 -13.19 -7.85
CA GLY A 172 -5.35 -14.21 -7.36
C GLY A 172 -4.89 -15.24 -8.40
N LYS A 173 -5.59 -15.35 -9.54
CA LYS A 173 -5.23 -16.23 -10.65
C LYS A 173 -4.22 -15.65 -11.62
N VAL A 174 -4.03 -14.34 -11.60
CA VAL A 174 -3.09 -13.70 -12.52
C VAL A 174 -1.69 -14.21 -12.25
N ASN A 175 -0.98 -14.58 -13.30
CA ASN A 175 0.41 -15.00 -13.19
C ASN A 175 1.29 -13.78 -12.94
N ASP A 176 2.21 -13.89 -11.99
CA ASP A 176 3.11 -12.82 -11.58
C ASP A 176 3.98 -12.31 -12.74
N LEU A 177 4.26 -13.15 -13.71
CA LEU A 177 5.02 -12.80 -14.93
C LEU A 177 4.42 -11.63 -15.72
N TYR A 178 3.09 -11.49 -15.74
CA TYR A 178 2.44 -10.38 -16.46
C TYR A 178 2.76 -9.01 -15.88
N LEU A 179 3.22 -8.97 -14.63
CA LEU A 179 3.63 -7.72 -14.02
C LEU A 179 4.87 -7.12 -14.70
N LEU A 180 5.77 -7.96 -15.21
CA LEU A 180 6.95 -7.49 -15.94
C LEU A 180 6.59 -6.73 -17.22
N ASP A 181 5.43 -7.02 -17.80
CA ASP A 181 4.93 -6.34 -19.00
C ASP A 181 4.37 -4.92 -18.67
N GLU A 182 3.99 -4.68 -17.40
CA GLU A 182 3.46 -3.40 -16.93
C GLU A 182 4.54 -2.50 -16.29
N LEU A 183 5.65 -3.07 -15.84
CA LEU A 183 6.73 -2.33 -15.19
C LEU A 183 7.57 -1.56 -16.21
N ILE A 184 7.78 -0.29 -15.92
CA ILE A 184 8.76 0.53 -16.64
C ILE A 184 10.05 0.54 -15.79
N PRO A 185 11.09 -0.18 -16.19
CA PRO A 185 12.31 -0.26 -15.40
C PRO A 185 13.07 1.07 -15.40
N GLU A 186 13.64 1.38 -14.25
CA GLU A 186 14.53 2.52 -14.08
C GLU A 186 15.93 2.16 -14.60
N ALA A 187 16.52 3.05 -15.37
CA ALA A 187 17.83 2.85 -15.95
C ALA A 187 18.93 2.82 -14.88
N GLY A 188 19.83 1.87 -14.97
CA GLY A 188 20.92 1.68 -14.02
C GLY A 188 20.51 1.04 -12.70
N ALA A 189 19.22 0.70 -12.52
CA ALA A 189 18.75 0.08 -11.31
C ALA A 189 18.98 -1.44 -11.29
N PHE A 190 19.10 -1.98 -10.09
CA PHE A 190 19.25 -3.40 -9.84
C PHE A 190 17.91 -3.97 -9.34
N TYR A 191 17.44 -5.07 -9.95
CA TYR A 191 16.17 -5.71 -9.61
C TYR A 191 16.39 -7.08 -8.99
N VAL A 192 15.85 -7.27 -7.80
CA VAL A 192 15.78 -8.55 -7.09
C VAL A 192 14.36 -9.09 -7.21
N MET A 193 14.20 -10.30 -7.69
CA MET A 193 12.89 -10.91 -7.88
C MET A 193 12.92 -12.41 -7.62
N ASP A 194 11.77 -12.99 -7.23
CA ASP A 194 11.64 -14.41 -7.01
C ASP A 194 11.71 -15.22 -8.32
N ARG A 195 11.99 -16.52 -8.21
CA ARG A 195 12.02 -17.48 -9.35
C ARG A 195 10.72 -17.52 -10.14
N GLY A 196 9.59 -17.19 -9.50
CA GLY A 196 8.30 -17.06 -10.16
C GLY A 196 8.27 -16.06 -11.31
N TYR A 197 9.23 -15.12 -11.32
CA TYR A 197 9.40 -14.09 -12.38
C TYR A 197 10.42 -14.51 -13.46
N THR A 198 10.92 -15.73 -13.44
CA THR A 198 11.93 -16.18 -14.41
C THR A 198 11.27 -16.57 -15.73
N ASP A 199 11.17 -15.61 -16.63
CA ASP A 199 10.79 -15.78 -18.03
C ASP A 199 11.85 -15.07 -18.87
N PHE A 200 12.73 -15.85 -19.54
CA PHE A 200 13.86 -15.30 -20.25
C PHE A 200 13.45 -14.36 -21.40
N ALA A 201 12.33 -14.63 -22.07
CA ALA A 201 11.84 -13.77 -23.14
C ALA A 201 11.39 -12.41 -22.58
N ARG A 202 10.63 -12.39 -21.47
CA ARG A 202 10.21 -11.16 -20.81
C ARG A 202 11.38 -10.40 -20.18
N LEU A 203 12.29 -11.11 -19.51
CA LEU A 203 13.48 -10.48 -18.94
C LEU A 203 14.36 -9.87 -20.02
N TYR A 204 14.48 -10.51 -21.17
CA TYR A 204 15.20 -9.95 -22.32
C TYR A 204 14.54 -8.65 -22.80
N LEU A 205 13.22 -8.64 -22.97
CA LEU A 205 12.49 -7.44 -23.34
C LEU A 205 12.60 -6.34 -22.27
N PHE A 206 12.50 -6.73 -21.00
CA PHE A 206 12.65 -5.82 -19.86
C PHE A 206 13.99 -5.09 -19.87
N VAL A 207 15.08 -5.79 -20.20
CA VAL A 207 16.42 -5.20 -20.30
C VAL A 207 16.61 -4.45 -21.62
N PHE A 208 16.22 -5.04 -22.76
CA PHE A 208 16.61 -4.57 -24.09
C PHE A 208 15.75 -3.41 -24.61
N CYS A 209 14.44 -3.43 -24.37
CA CYS A 209 13.54 -2.37 -24.85
C CYS A 209 13.77 -1.02 -24.15
N HIS A 210 14.43 -1.01 -23.01
CA HIS A 210 14.70 0.21 -22.25
C HIS A 210 16.13 0.75 -22.40
N SER A 211 16.90 0.19 -23.35
CA SER A 211 18.21 0.71 -23.85
C SER A 211 19.26 1.08 -22.78
N ARG A 212 19.24 0.47 -21.57
CA ARG A 212 20.11 0.86 -20.47
C ARG A 212 20.47 -0.35 -19.62
N GLU A 213 21.64 -0.32 -19.00
CA GLU A 213 22.16 -1.37 -18.13
C GLU A 213 21.24 -1.62 -16.92
N ILE A 214 20.30 -2.57 -17.08
CA ILE A 214 19.48 -3.06 -15.98
C ILE A 214 20.10 -4.36 -15.51
N LYS A 215 20.35 -4.47 -14.22
CA LYS A 215 20.83 -5.68 -13.57
C LYS A 215 19.69 -6.36 -12.84
N PHE A 216 19.63 -7.68 -12.89
CA PHE A 216 18.65 -8.43 -12.09
C PHE A 216 19.29 -9.67 -11.48
N THR A 217 18.77 -10.11 -10.36
CA THR A 217 19.14 -11.37 -9.72
C THR A 217 17.91 -12.10 -9.20
N VAL A 218 17.99 -13.41 -9.25
CA VAL A 218 17.02 -14.33 -8.67
C VAL A 218 17.74 -15.05 -7.53
N PRO A 219 17.37 -14.83 -6.27
CA PRO A 219 18.03 -15.49 -5.15
C PRO A 219 17.95 -17.02 -5.31
N LYS A 220 19.08 -17.69 -5.21
CA LYS A 220 19.09 -19.14 -5.03
C LYS A 220 18.47 -19.40 -3.66
N THR A 221 17.34 -20.08 -3.62
CA THR A 221 16.77 -20.56 -2.36
C THR A 221 17.88 -21.29 -1.62
N LEU A 222 18.22 -20.84 -0.42
CA LEU A 222 18.97 -21.65 0.53
C LEU A 222 18.15 -22.91 0.72
N LEU A 223 18.58 -24.00 0.09
CA LEU A 223 18.11 -25.32 0.44
C LEU A 223 18.41 -25.46 1.91
N ALA A 224 17.36 -25.42 2.75
CA ALA A 224 17.45 -25.87 4.11
C ALA A 224 17.91 -27.31 4.05
N SER A 225 19.20 -27.50 4.28
CA SER A 225 19.79 -28.78 4.60
C SER A 225 19.36 -29.09 6.03
N GLY A 226 18.62 -30.15 6.21
CA GLY A 226 18.24 -30.67 7.51
C GLY A 226 17.06 -31.59 7.38
#